data_b8ae723e7869672bba5dfe0b03179ecc
#
_entry.id   b8ae723e7869672bba5dfe0b03179ecc
#
_cell.length_a   1.000
_cell.length_b   1.000
_cell.length_c   1.000
_cell.angle_alpha   90.00
_cell.angle_beta   90.00
_cell.angle_gamma   90.00
#
_symmetry.space_group_name_H-M   'P 1'
#
loop_
_entity.id
_entity.type
_entity.pdbx_description
1 polymer ?
#
loop_
_entity_poly.entity_id
_entity_poly.type
_entity_poly.pdbx_seq_one_letter_code
_entity_poly.pdbx_strand_id
1 'polypeptide(L)'
;MNRPLLIALSTALLLAGCGGNDRGGQVSVSVIGRETRLRDPASRLPRQADAALLGAVAQGLVRLDAAAQVEPGLAIRWAISDDGLYYTFRLDHELADADRIAVQLRRLIRHYRNAAPGIRIDAVREIVAVTPEVIEIRLSAPRPEMLALLARPAYALPAGGGTGPLLVDGSVGRHTVLRPKPVADAIDDERLKAFAKRRIHLRGERAALAVARFAQGDIQLVTGGGYNDFIYTRLAGVPPRNLQVDPANGLFGFRVGRASSPAMAPEIRQALSMALDRDALGAALGATGWRPAQAILPPGLTDVAAPSRPFWAQAFANVRGSDRQAFDSRVQTARRIVGIWRAQHGGDGPVRIAVAMPEGPGSAILFAAIRRQWWAIGVDATRVGPRDAADLRLIDEVAPADQADWYLAHFLCAEGRPCSEEADKAFDLARAATDPARRAHLIGEVEQRLAAIAPFIPIAQPLRWSLAAPDLTGFQLNARAVHPLAPLLGNQNGR
;
A
#
# COMPACT_ATOMS: atom_id res chain seq x y z
N MET A 1 -60.65 -41.20 -47.39
CA MET A 1 -60.60 -41.52 -45.96
C MET A 1 -59.15 -41.24 -45.48
N ASN A 2 -58.85 -40.01 -45.13
CA ASN A 2 -57.49 -39.62 -44.65
C ASN A 2 -57.69 -38.81 -43.38
N ARG A 3 -57.20 -39.30 -42.25
CA ARG A 3 -57.12 -38.56 -40.99
C ARG A 3 -55.76 -37.89 -40.90
N PRO A 4 -55.63 -36.58 -40.61
CA PRO A 4 -54.38 -35.99 -40.24
C PRO A 4 -54.13 -36.13 -38.73
N LEU A 5 -52.92 -36.55 -38.42
CA LEU A 5 -52.36 -36.65 -37.10
C LEU A 5 -51.99 -35.25 -36.57
N LEU A 6 -52.63 -34.83 -35.49
CA LEU A 6 -52.27 -33.60 -34.75
C LEU A 6 -51.04 -33.86 -33.85
N ILE A 7 -49.91 -33.30 -34.20
CA ILE A 7 -48.69 -33.25 -33.34
C ILE A 7 -48.83 -32.02 -32.44
N ALA A 8 -49.08 -32.27 -31.15
CA ALA A 8 -49.02 -31.24 -30.09
C ALA A 8 -47.57 -30.96 -29.75
N LEU A 9 -47.09 -29.78 -30.13
CA LEU A 9 -45.75 -29.27 -29.78
C LEU A 9 -45.82 -28.62 -28.40
N SER A 10 -45.41 -29.35 -27.36
CA SER A 10 -45.28 -28.84 -26.00
C SER A 10 -44.09 -27.90 -25.89
N THR A 11 -44.32 -26.61 -25.92
CA THR A 11 -43.35 -25.59 -25.64
C THR A 11 -43.08 -25.56 -24.12
N ALA A 12 -41.98 -26.19 -23.71
CA ALA A 12 -41.46 -26.01 -22.35
C ALA A 12 -40.83 -24.62 -22.26
N LEU A 13 -41.52 -23.68 -21.65
CA LEU A 13 -40.93 -22.41 -21.19
C LEU A 13 -39.91 -22.73 -20.11
N LEU A 14 -38.64 -22.66 -20.45
CA LEU A 14 -37.56 -22.54 -19.49
C LEU A 14 -37.64 -21.14 -18.88
N LEU A 15 -38.33 -21.01 -17.75
CA LEU A 15 -38.16 -19.90 -16.83
C LEU A 15 -36.74 -19.95 -16.31
N ALA A 16 -35.83 -19.25 -17.01
CA ALA A 16 -34.58 -18.85 -16.43
C ALA A 16 -34.90 -17.87 -15.29
N GLY A 17 -35.07 -18.42 -14.09
CA GLY A 17 -35.19 -17.62 -12.89
C GLY A 17 -33.93 -16.78 -12.77
N CYS A 18 -34.06 -15.46 -12.89
CA CYS A 18 -33.13 -14.51 -12.31
C CYS A 18 -33.17 -14.70 -10.79
N GLY A 19 -32.59 -15.78 -10.30
CA GLY A 19 -32.25 -15.95 -8.90
C GLY A 19 -31.19 -14.93 -8.56
N GLY A 20 -31.56 -13.79 -8.03
CA GLY A 20 -30.71 -13.00 -7.21
C GLY A 20 -30.14 -13.97 -6.18
N ASN A 21 -28.81 -14.16 -6.23
CA ASN A 21 -28.11 -15.08 -5.35
C ASN A 21 -28.07 -14.45 -3.96
N ASP A 22 -29.22 -14.50 -3.26
CA ASP A 22 -29.30 -14.14 -1.84
C ASP A 22 -28.52 -15.22 -1.07
N ARG A 23 -27.20 -15.00 -0.96
CA ARG A 23 -26.25 -15.93 -0.34
C ARG A 23 -26.41 -16.01 1.18
N GLY A 24 -27.60 -15.67 1.71
CA GLY A 24 -27.93 -15.87 3.11
C GLY A 24 -26.96 -15.27 4.11
N GLY A 25 -26.44 -14.05 3.81
CA GLY A 25 -25.52 -13.35 4.71
C GLY A 25 -24.05 -13.84 4.63
N GLN A 26 -23.66 -14.55 3.57
CA GLN A 26 -22.28 -14.99 3.34
C GLN A 26 -21.57 -14.09 2.34
N VAL A 27 -20.35 -13.62 2.68
CA VAL A 27 -19.47 -12.85 1.81
C VAL A 27 -18.20 -13.64 1.51
N SER A 28 -17.90 -13.85 0.22
CA SER A 28 -16.70 -14.54 -0.23
C SER A 28 -15.63 -13.54 -0.65
N VAL A 29 -14.47 -13.59 0.00
CA VAL A 29 -13.35 -12.66 -0.19
C VAL A 29 -12.08 -13.41 -0.57
N SER A 30 -11.43 -12.98 -1.65
CA SER A 30 -10.06 -13.39 -2.00
C SER A 30 -9.09 -12.24 -1.80
N VAL A 31 -8.02 -12.49 -1.06
CA VAL A 31 -6.87 -11.58 -0.98
C VAL A 31 -5.75 -12.13 -1.84
N ILE A 32 -5.24 -11.31 -2.77
CA ILE A 32 -4.13 -11.72 -3.65
C ILE A 32 -2.89 -11.98 -2.82
N GLY A 33 -2.36 -13.21 -2.89
CA GLY A 33 -1.19 -13.61 -2.12
C GLY A 33 -1.09 -15.11 -1.92
N ARG A 34 -0.54 -15.51 -0.79
CA ARG A 34 -0.50 -16.90 -0.33
C ARG A 34 -1.72 -17.20 0.54
N GLU A 35 -1.95 -18.49 0.78
CA GLU A 35 -2.95 -18.96 1.74
C GLU A 35 -2.84 -18.20 3.09
N THR A 36 -3.97 -17.78 3.63
CA THR A 36 -4.05 -17.03 4.90
C THR A 36 -3.58 -17.87 6.08
N ARG A 37 -2.79 -17.25 6.95
CA ARG A 37 -2.36 -17.87 8.21
C ARG A 37 -2.34 -16.85 9.33
N LEU A 38 -3.03 -17.16 10.41
CA LEU A 38 -2.93 -16.36 11.61
C LEU A 38 -1.57 -16.61 12.27
N ARG A 39 -0.77 -15.56 12.39
CA ARG A 39 0.57 -15.59 13.00
C ARG A 39 0.73 -14.43 13.97
N ASP A 40 1.56 -14.64 14.99
CA ASP A 40 2.01 -13.55 15.87
C ASP A 40 2.81 -12.52 15.03
N PRO A 41 2.38 -11.25 14.97
CA PRO A 41 3.09 -10.21 14.23
C PRO A 41 4.52 -10.00 14.75
N ALA A 42 4.80 -10.29 16.03
CA ALA A 42 6.15 -10.23 16.57
C ALA A 42 7.07 -11.38 16.09
N SER A 43 6.54 -12.41 15.41
CA SER A 43 7.35 -13.47 14.81
C SER A 43 7.72 -13.17 13.36
N ARG A 44 6.84 -12.49 12.65
CA ARG A 44 7.02 -12.13 11.23
C ARG A 44 6.04 -11.03 10.83
N LEU A 45 6.52 -10.09 10.01
CA LEU A 45 5.68 -9.07 9.38
C LEU A 45 4.52 -9.73 8.60
N PRO A 46 3.25 -9.40 8.91
CA PRO A 46 2.10 -9.94 8.20
C PRO A 46 2.13 -9.55 6.72
N ARG A 47 1.91 -10.52 5.84
CA ARG A 47 1.72 -10.28 4.40
C ARG A 47 0.26 -9.95 4.11
N GLN A 48 -0.06 -9.47 2.91
CA GLN A 48 -1.40 -8.97 2.55
C GLN A 48 -2.55 -9.87 3.05
N ALA A 49 -2.54 -11.16 2.71
CA ALA A 49 -3.60 -12.09 3.13
C ALA A 49 -3.58 -12.38 4.63
N ASP A 50 -2.39 -12.52 5.23
CA ASP A 50 -2.23 -12.68 6.68
C ASP A 50 -2.62 -11.40 7.42
N ALA A 51 -2.31 -10.22 6.85
CA ALA A 51 -2.68 -8.92 7.41
C ALA A 51 -4.20 -8.69 7.41
N ALA A 52 -4.90 -9.10 6.34
CA ALA A 52 -6.34 -9.02 6.26
C ALA A 52 -7.02 -9.92 7.33
N LEU A 53 -6.53 -11.16 7.48
CA LEU A 53 -7.01 -12.06 8.53
C LEU A 53 -6.71 -11.51 9.92
N LEU A 54 -5.46 -11.09 10.17
CA LEU A 54 -5.04 -10.57 11.46
C LEU A 54 -5.84 -9.32 11.84
N GLY A 55 -6.00 -8.35 10.92
CA GLY A 55 -6.81 -7.14 11.16
C GLY A 55 -8.30 -7.40 11.39
N ALA A 56 -8.82 -8.56 10.96
CA ALA A 56 -10.18 -8.97 11.24
C ALA A 56 -10.35 -9.53 12.67
N VAL A 57 -9.35 -10.30 13.16
CA VAL A 57 -9.46 -11.05 14.43
C VAL A 57 -8.65 -10.46 15.58
N ALA A 58 -7.76 -9.51 15.28
CA ALA A 58 -6.98 -8.80 16.28
C ALA A 58 -6.90 -7.32 15.90
N GLN A 59 -6.78 -6.45 16.88
CA GLN A 59 -6.65 -5.02 16.70
C GLN A 59 -5.51 -4.46 17.54
N GLY A 60 -4.99 -3.29 17.14
CA GLY A 60 -4.05 -2.50 17.91
C GLY A 60 -4.75 -1.61 18.93
N LEU A 61 -4.02 -0.66 19.51
CA LEU A 61 -4.62 0.40 20.33
C LEU A 61 -5.70 1.16 19.51
N VAL A 62 -5.40 1.39 18.26
CA VAL A 62 -6.30 1.99 17.26
C VAL A 62 -6.33 1.09 16.02
N ARG A 63 -7.31 1.29 15.14
CA ARG A 63 -7.45 0.55 13.87
C ARG A 63 -7.89 1.50 12.75
N LEU A 64 -7.94 1.01 11.52
CA LEU A 64 -8.48 1.75 10.39
C LEU A 64 -9.91 1.31 10.10
N ASP A 65 -10.78 2.28 9.80
CA ASP A 65 -12.11 2.06 9.24
C ASP A 65 -12.05 1.76 7.72
N ALA A 66 -13.21 1.62 7.06
CA ALA A 66 -13.28 1.36 5.62
C ALA A 66 -12.75 2.51 4.76
N ALA A 67 -12.78 3.75 5.26
CA ALA A 67 -12.21 4.94 4.62
C ALA A 67 -10.72 5.14 4.93
N ALA A 68 -10.10 4.20 5.66
CA ALA A 68 -8.75 4.26 6.21
C ALA A 68 -8.52 5.45 7.17
N GLN A 69 -9.57 5.87 7.87
CA GLN A 69 -9.45 6.79 8.99
C GLN A 69 -9.15 6.02 10.28
N VAL A 70 -8.39 6.67 11.18
CA VAL A 70 -8.07 6.06 12.47
C VAL A 70 -9.30 6.09 13.37
N GLU A 71 -9.70 4.92 13.84
CA GLU A 71 -10.82 4.75 14.77
C GLU A 71 -10.39 3.96 16.03
N PRO A 72 -11.21 3.95 17.09
CA PRO A 72 -10.97 3.16 18.30
C PRO A 72 -10.73 1.68 18.00
N GLY A 73 -9.71 1.13 18.68
CA GLY A 73 -9.39 -0.30 18.69
C GLY A 73 -9.55 -0.87 20.09
N LEU A 74 -8.42 -1.26 20.73
CA LEU A 74 -8.40 -1.60 22.15
C LEU A 74 -8.53 -0.35 23.04
N ALA A 75 -8.11 0.80 22.54
CA ALA A 75 -8.36 2.07 23.20
C ALA A 75 -9.69 2.66 22.72
N ILE A 76 -10.56 2.99 23.65
CA ILE A 76 -11.85 3.64 23.37
C ILE A 76 -11.71 5.14 23.06
N ARG A 77 -10.62 5.75 23.53
CA ARG A 77 -10.24 7.14 23.24
C ARG A 77 -8.76 7.36 23.49
N TRP A 78 -8.22 8.43 22.94
CA TRP A 78 -6.85 8.87 23.16
C TRP A 78 -6.76 10.39 23.21
N ALA A 79 -5.67 10.89 23.78
CA ALA A 79 -5.27 12.28 23.77
C ALA A 79 -3.80 12.39 23.35
N ILE A 80 -3.46 13.49 22.67
CA ILE A 80 -2.11 13.84 22.26
C ILE A 80 -1.78 15.18 22.88
N SER A 81 -0.59 15.31 23.49
CA SER A 81 -0.11 16.59 24.03
C SER A 81 0.14 17.60 22.89
N ASP A 82 0.07 18.90 23.19
CA ASP A 82 0.24 19.99 22.21
C ASP A 82 1.61 19.93 21.51
N ASP A 83 2.64 19.43 22.19
CA ASP A 83 3.99 19.22 21.64
C ASP A 83 4.12 17.91 20.84
N GLY A 84 3.07 17.08 20.78
CA GLY A 84 3.06 15.81 20.08
C GLY A 84 3.97 14.72 20.67
N LEU A 85 4.43 14.88 21.94
CA LEU A 85 5.36 13.96 22.57
C LEU A 85 4.70 12.91 23.46
N TYR A 86 3.46 13.13 23.90
CA TYR A 86 2.74 12.22 24.78
C TYR A 86 1.45 11.77 24.13
N TYR A 87 1.25 10.47 24.04
CA TYR A 87 0.04 9.80 23.57
C TYR A 87 -0.56 9.00 24.69
N THR A 88 -1.69 9.46 25.24
CA THR A 88 -2.42 8.79 26.33
C THR A 88 -3.62 8.05 25.78
N PHE A 89 -3.67 6.73 25.97
CA PHE A 89 -4.74 5.84 25.49
C PHE A 89 -5.53 5.30 26.68
N ARG A 90 -6.85 5.49 26.65
CA ARG A 90 -7.75 4.82 27.60
C ARG A 90 -8.30 3.55 26.97
N LEU A 91 -8.05 2.43 27.59
CA LEU A 91 -8.45 1.10 27.14
C LEU A 91 -9.90 0.79 27.53
N ASP A 92 -10.52 -0.12 26.78
CA ASP A 92 -11.75 -0.78 27.20
C ASP A 92 -11.41 -1.78 28.33
N HIS A 93 -12.00 -1.58 29.49
CA HIS A 93 -11.72 -2.38 30.70
C HIS A 93 -12.11 -3.85 30.56
N GLU A 94 -13.09 -4.18 29.69
CA GLU A 94 -13.50 -5.55 29.44
C GLU A 94 -12.53 -6.32 28.53
N LEU A 95 -11.75 -5.61 27.72
CA LEU A 95 -10.95 -6.19 26.66
C LEU A 95 -9.45 -6.23 27.00
N ALA A 96 -8.96 -5.42 27.94
CA ALA A 96 -7.55 -5.14 28.00
C ALA A 96 -7.01 -4.82 29.40
N ASP A 97 -5.83 -5.36 29.64
CA ASP A 97 -4.95 -5.07 30.76
C ASP A 97 -3.78 -4.21 30.25
N ALA A 98 -3.65 -3.00 30.77
CA ALA A 98 -2.67 -2.02 30.32
C ALA A 98 -1.22 -2.53 30.44
N ASP A 99 -0.87 -3.24 31.53
CA ASP A 99 0.47 -3.79 31.73
C ASP A 99 0.81 -4.82 30.64
N ARG A 100 -0.09 -5.74 30.38
CA ARG A 100 0.07 -6.77 29.35
C ARG A 100 0.21 -6.14 27.97
N ILE A 101 -0.63 -5.17 27.65
CA ILE A 101 -0.60 -4.47 26.35
C ILE A 101 0.71 -3.68 26.20
N ALA A 102 1.16 -2.96 27.23
CA ALA A 102 2.40 -2.22 27.22
C ALA A 102 3.62 -3.15 26.97
N VAL A 103 3.63 -4.34 27.58
CA VAL A 103 4.68 -5.35 27.34
C VAL A 103 4.67 -5.84 25.89
N GLN A 104 3.49 -6.16 25.35
CA GLN A 104 3.36 -6.63 23.97
C GLN A 104 3.75 -5.55 22.97
N LEU A 105 3.32 -4.30 23.18
CA LEU A 105 3.63 -3.18 22.30
C LEU A 105 5.14 -2.87 22.29
N ARG A 106 5.79 -2.86 23.46
CA ARG A 106 7.26 -2.75 23.57
C ARG A 106 7.98 -3.85 22.80
N ARG A 107 7.46 -5.10 22.84
CA ARG A 107 8.00 -6.22 22.07
C ARG A 107 7.89 -6.00 20.56
N LEU A 108 6.75 -5.55 20.06
CA LEU A 108 6.51 -5.26 18.64
C LEU A 108 7.40 -4.12 18.13
N ILE A 109 7.46 -2.99 18.86
CA ILE A 109 8.30 -1.85 18.49
C ILE A 109 9.77 -2.25 18.43
N ARG A 110 10.25 -3.02 19.40
CA ARG A 110 11.62 -3.54 19.39
C ARG A 110 11.87 -4.51 18.23
N HIS A 111 10.90 -5.37 17.91
CA HIS A 111 11.00 -6.31 16.79
C HIS A 111 11.13 -5.55 15.45
N TYR A 112 10.37 -4.48 15.28
CA TYR A 112 10.35 -3.70 14.04
C TYR A 112 11.34 -2.53 13.99
N ARG A 113 12.26 -2.40 14.96
CA ARG A 113 13.23 -1.27 15.00
C ARG A 113 14.06 -1.10 13.71
N ASN A 114 14.35 -2.19 13.00
CA ASN A 114 15.11 -2.22 11.74
C ASN A 114 14.22 -2.41 10.51
N ALA A 115 12.90 -2.31 10.66
CA ALA A 115 11.98 -2.41 9.54
C ALA A 115 11.99 -1.16 8.66
N ALA A 116 11.32 -1.23 7.50
CA ALA A 116 11.13 -0.07 6.64
C ALA A 116 10.38 1.06 7.37
N PRO A 117 10.58 2.34 6.95
CA PRO A 117 9.93 3.49 7.59
C PRO A 117 8.41 3.39 7.73
N GLY A 118 7.72 2.71 6.80
CA GLY A 118 6.27 2.49 6.86
C GLY A 118 5.79 1.53 7.96
N ILE A 119 6.70 0.94 8.75
CA ILE A 119 6.36 0.02 9.83
C ILE A 119 7.07 0.42 11.11
N ARG A 120 8.31 0.90 11.01
CA ARG A 120 9.13 1.27 12.15
C ARG A 120 8.56 2.46 12.90
N ILE A 121 8.46 2.34 14.23
CA ILE A 121 8.22 3.45 15.14
C ILE A 121 9.52 3.65 15.94
N ASP A 122 10.32 4.65 15.57
CA ASP A 122 11.67 4.88 16.04
C ASP A 122 11.78 5.96 17.15
N ALA A 123 10.74 6.79 17.31
CA ALA A 123 10.74 7.88 18.28
C ALA A 123 10.24 7.47 19.68
N VAL A 124 9.84 6.22 19.91
CA VAL A 124 9.31 5.80 21.21
C VAL A 124 10.43 5.75 22.24
N ARG A 125 10.29 6.58 23.27
CA ARG A 125 11.19 6.63 24.44
C ARG A 125 10.74 5.66 25.53
N GLU A 126 9.44 5.68 25.81
CA GLU A 126 8.85 4.90 26.91
C GLU A 126 7.40 4.54 26.61
N ILE A 127 6.95 3.41 27.15
CA ILE A 127 5.55 3.00 27.17
C ILE A 127 5.22 2.59 28.62
N VAL A 128 4.27 3.24 29.24
CA VAL A 128 3.92 3.06 30.65
C VAL A 128 2.43 2.72 30.78
N ALA A 129 2.11 1.69 31.54
CA ALA A 129 0.77 1.52 32.09
C ALA A 129 0.64 2.44 33.31
N VAL A 130 -0.10 3.54 33.16
CA VAL A 130 -0.29 4.54 34.22
C VAL A 130 -1.32 4.05 35.25
N THR A 131 -2.36 3.38 34.73
CA THR A 131 -3.37 2.67 35.52
C THR A 131 -3.72 1.36 34.78
N PRO A 132 -4.50 0.43 35.36
CA PRO A 132 -4.92 -0.78 34.65
C PRO A 132 -5.63 -0.53 33.31
N GLU A 133 -6.20 0.67 33.11
CA GLU A 133 -6.94 1.07 31.91
C GLU A 133 -6.23 2.13 31.06
N VAL A 134 -5.07 2.63 31.46
CA VAL A 134 -4.42 3.76 30.79
C VAL A 134 -2.98 3.45 30.42
N ILE A 135 -2.68 3.58 29.13
CA ILE A 135 -1.33 3.49 28.59
C ILE A 135 -0.88 4.87 28.11
N GLU A 136 0.32 5.27 28.49
CA GLU A 136 1.01 6.43 27.97
C GLU A 136 2.21 6.01 27.13
N ILE A 137 2.33 6.57 25.93
CA ILE A 137 3.49 6.42 25.03
C ILE A 137 4.19 7.77 24.96
N ARG A 138 5.46 7.81 25.38
CA ARG A 138 6.32 9.00 25.33
C ARG A 138 7.27 8.91 24.16
N LEU A 139 7.35 9.97 23.39
CA LEU A 139 8.22 10.08 22.23
C LEU A 139 9.42 10.99 22.52
N SER A 140 10.52 10.78 21.79
CA SER A 140 11.71 11.65 21.80
C SER A 140 11.58 12.80 20.79
N ALA A 141 10.70 12.69 19.80
CA ALA A 141 10.36 13.70 18.81
C ALA A 141 8.93 13.49 18.32
N PRO A 142 8.21 14.54 17.90
CA PRO A 142 6.86 14.42 17.36
C PRO A 142 6.78 13.45 16.18
N ARG A 143 5.68 12.68 16.12
CA ARG A 143 5.39 11.71 15.06
C ARG A 143 3.94 11.82 14.61
N PRO A 144 3.64 12.72 13.66
CA PRO A 144 2.27 12.93 13.19
C PRO A 144 1.60 11.64 12.68
N GLU A 145 2.39 10.74 12.08
CA GLU A 145 1.92 9.44 11.55
C GLU A 145 1.75 8.34 12.61
N MET A 146 2.01 8.61 13.89
CA MET A 146 2.05 7.61 14.98
C MET A 146 0.77 6.77 15.06
N LEU A 147 -0.40 7.40 15.05
CA LEU A 147 -1.67 6.68 15.11
C LEU A 147 -1.89 5.79 13.89
N ALA A 148 -1.56 6.29 12.69
CA ALA A 148 -1.67 5.52 11.46
C ALA A 148 -0.73 4.30 11.43
N LEU A 149 0.46 4.41 12.02
CA LEU A 149 1.38 3.29 12.19
C LEU A 149 0.83 2.27 13.21
N LEU A 150 0.33 2.72 14.36
CA LEU A 150 -0.27 1.86 15.39
C LEU A 150 -1.54 1.15 14.90
N ALA A 151 -2.26 1.71 13.94
CA ALA A 151 -3.45 1.11 13.34
C ALA A 151 -3.13 -0.05 12.37
N ARG A 152 -1.86 -0.25 12.02
CA ARG A 152 -1.47 -1.31 11.06
C ARG A 152 -1.54 -2.71 11.69
N PRO A 153 -1.86 -3.75 10.92
CA PRO A 153 -1.87 -5.14 11.41
C PRO A 153 -0.54 -5.60 12.03
N ALA A 154 0.58 -4.96 11.68
CA ALA A 154 1.89 -5.19 12.31
C ALA A 154 1.89 -4.89 13.82
N TYR A 155 1.04 -3.98 14.27
CA TYR A 155 0.86 -3.60 15.67
C TYR A 155 -0.43 -4.14 16.30
N ALA A 156 -1.08 -5.08 15.63
CA ALA A 156 -2.20 -5.80 16.22
C ALA A 156 -1.73 -6.61 17.44
N LEU A 157 -2.53 -6.62 18.48
CA LEU A 157 -2.26 -7.22 19.78
C LEU A 157 -3.21 -8.42 19.98
N PRO A 158 -2.83 -9.62 19.50
CA PRO A 158 -3.64 -10.79 19.70
C PRO A 158 -3.68 -11.15 21.19
N ALA A 159 -4.88 -11.25 21.75
CA ALA A 159 -5.12 -11.78 23.08
C ALA A 159 -5.99 -13.03 22.99
N GLY A 160 -5.99 -13.85 24.00
CA GLY A 160 -6.78 -15.09 24.03
C GLY A 160 -8.26 -14.84 23.65
N GLY A 161 -8.76 -15.55 22.66
CA GLY A 161 -10.12 -15.39 22.13
C GLY A 161 -10.30 -14.34 21.02
N GLY A 162 -9.26 -13.55 20.69
CA GLY A 162 -9.31 -12.51 19.66
C GLY A 162 -9.78 -11.15 20.19
N THR A 163 -9.09 -10.08 19.79
CA THR A 163 -9.42 -8.70 20.17
C THR A 163 -10.17 -7.96 19.05
N GLY A 164 -10.17 -8.51 17.85
CA GLY A 164 -10.79 -7.90 16.68
C GLY A 164 -12.32 -7.99 16.64
N PRO A 165 -12.94 -7.35 15.65
CA PRO A 165 -14.39 -7.36 15.47
C PRO A 165 -14.93 -8.71 14.99
N LEU A 166 -14.09 -9.57 14.43
CA LEU A 166 -14.46 -10.89 13.94
C LEU A 166 -13.72 -11.98 14.72
N LEU A 167 -14.28 -13.17 14.71
CA LEU A 167 -13.69 -14.39 15.28
C LEU A 167 -13.52 -15.44 14.18
N VAL A 168 -12.51 -16.28 14.30
CA VAL A 168 -12.38 -17.47 13.44
C VAL A 168 -13.42 -18.49 13.87
N ASP A 169 -14.28 -18.89 12.92
CA ASP A 169 -15.34 -19.88 13.09
C ASP A 169 -14.97 -21.27 12.54
N GLY A 170 -13.71 -21.39 12.12
CA GLY A 170 -13.17 -22.62 11.55
C GLY A 170 -12.59 -22.43 10.15
N SER A 171 -12.41 -23.55 9.46
CA SER A 171 -11.96 -23.53 8.06
C SER A 171 -12.74 -24.58 7.24
N VAL A 172 -13.08 -24.21 6.02
CA VAL A 172 -13.70 -25.08 5.03
C VAL A 172 -12.78 -25.20 3.82
N GLY A 173 -12.15 -26.34 3.66
CA GLY A 173 -11.11 -26.52 2.64
C GLY A 173 -9.95 -25.56 2.87
N ARG A 174 -9.72 -24.63 1.92
CA ARG A 174 -8.67 -23.60 1.98
C ARG A 174 -9.18 -22.22 2.40
N HIS A 175 -10.38 -22.13 2.96
CA HIS A 175 -10.98 -20.90 3.41
C HIS A 175 -10.94 -20.79 4.93
N THR A 176 -10.59 -19.63 5.44
CA THR A 176 -10.86 -19.26 6.84
C THR A 176 -12.26 -18.69 6.91
N VAL A 177 -13.11 -19.27 7.74
CA VAL A 177 -14.46 -18.76 7.99
C VAL A 177 -14.40 -17.82 9.17
N LEU A 178 -14.92 -16.59 8.99
CA LEU A 178 -15.00 -15.58 10.03
C LEU A 178 -16.46 -15.27 10.36
N ARG A 179 -16.75 -15.03 11.64
CA ARG A 179 -18.05 -14.62 12.14
C ARG A 179 -17.95 -13.34 12.97
N PRO A 180 -19.03 -12.57 13.11
CA PRO A 180 -19.07 -11.45 14.04
C PRO A 180 -18.78 -11.91 15.48
N LYS A 181 -18.16 -11.02 16.27
CA LYS A 181 -18.07 -11.22 17.71
C LYS A 181 -19.48 -11.15 18.32
N PRO A 182 -19.86 -12.05 19.22
CA PRO A 182 -21.16 -11.99 19.91
C PRO A 182 -21.35 -10.64 20.62
N VAL A 183 -22.56 -10.11 20.56
CA VAL A 183 -22.98 -8.94 21.34
C VAL A 183 -23.79 -9.44 22.54
N ALA A 184 -23.47 -8.99 23.73
CA ALA A 184 -24.05 -9.49 24.97
C ALA A 184 -25.59 -9.33 25.02
N ASP A 185 -26.12 -8.24 24.43
CA ASP A 185 -27.55 -7.89 24.47
C ASP A 185 -28.36 -8.42 23.28
N ALA A 186 -27.81 -9.35 22.50
CA ALA A 186 -28.42 -9.84 21.25
C ALA A 186 -29.58 -10.89 21.48
N ILE A 187 -29.90 -11.22 22.72
CA ILE A 187 -30.77 -12.36 23.02
C ILE A 187 -32.19 -12.14 22.48
N ASP A 188 -32.70 -10.91 22.46
CA ASP A 188 -34.08 -10.59 22.07
C ASP A 188 -34.23 -9.80 20.76
N ASP A 189 -33.09 -9.41 20.10
CA ASP A 189 -33.12 -8.66 18.84
C ASP A 189 -32.91 -9.58 17.62
N GLU A 190 -33.94 -9.78 16.81
CA GLU A 190 -33.89 -10.60 15.59
C GLU A 190 -32.86 -10.07 14.56
N ARG A 191 -32.61 -8.77 14.54
CA ARG A 191 -31.58 -8.17 13.65
C ARG A 191 -30.17 -8.58 14.09
N LEU A 192 -29.91 -8.54 15.39
CA LEU A 192 -28.64 -8.99 15.96
C LEU A 192 -28.42 -10.48 15.78
N LYS A 193 -29.50 -11.29 15.92
CA LYS A 193 -29.49 -12.74 15.61
C LYS A 193 -29.16 -12.99 14.12
N ALA A 194 -29.78 -12.23 13.22
CA ALA A 194 -29.48 -12.33 11.78
C ALA A 194 -28.03 -11.91 11.47
N PHE A 195 -27.56 -10.85 12.10
CA PHE A 195 -26.15 -10.40 11.97
C PHE A 195 -25.18 -11.46 12.48
N ALA A 196 -25.43 -12.09 13.61
CA ALA A 196 -24.59 -13.14 14.18
C ALA A 196 -24.44 -14.38 13.28
N LYS A 197 -25.39 -14.61 12.35
CA LYS A 197 -25.37 -15.70 11.37
C LYS A 197 -24.49 -15.38 10.15
N ARG A 198 -24.13 -14.10 9.92
CA ARG A 198 -23.32 -13.70 8.77
C ARG A 198 -21.91 -14.28 8.84
N ARG A 199 -21.34 -14.59 7.69
CA ARG A 199 -19.99 -15.20 7.58
C ARG A 199 -19.20 -14.57 6.47
N ILE A 200 -17.88 -14.48 6.69
CA ILE A 200 -16.91 -14.17 5.63
C ILE A 200 -16.09 -15.41 5.35
N HIS A 201 -16.08 -15.82 4.10
CA HIS A 201 -15.20 -16.87 3.59
C HIS A 201 -13.95 -16.24 2.99
N LEU A 202 -12.88 -16.17 3.78
CA LEU A 202 -11.62 -15.53 3.41
C LEU A 202 -10.66 -16.54 2.80
N ARG A 203 -10.06 -16.18 1.65
CA ARG A 203 -8.98 -16.93 0.99
C ARG A 203 -7.78 -16.04 0.74
N GLY A 204 -6.58 -16.63 0.81
CA GLY A 204 -5.39 -16.07 0.18
C GLY A 204 -5.05 -16.91 -1.03
N GLU A 205 -5.00 -16.34 -2.23
CA GLU A 205 -4.72 -17.07 -3.46
C GLU A 205 -4.05 -16.21 -4.53
N ARG A 206 -3.49 -16.86 -5.57
CA ARG A 206 -2.82 -16.17 -6.67
C ARG A 206 -3.81 -15.29 -7.45
N ALA A 207 -3.34 -14.15 -7.93
CA ALA A 207 -4.16 -13.16 -8.64
C ALA A 207 -4.98 -13.76 -9.80
N ALA A 208 -4.35 -14.58 -10.66
CA ALA A 208 -5.05 -15.19 -11.79
C ALA A 208 -6.26 -16.03 -11.35
N LEU A 209 -6.13 -16.78 -10.25
CA LEU A 209 -7.22 -17.60 -9.71
C LEU A 209 -8.30 -16.76 -9.05
N ALA A 210 -7.91 -15.75 -8.25
CA ALA A 210 -8.84 -14.84 -7.61
C ALA A 210 -9.70 -14.08 -8.65
N VAL A 211 -9.06 -13.56 -9.69
CA VAL A 211 -9.74 -12.84 -10.78
C VAL A 211 -10.67 -13.78 -11.58
N ALA A 212 -10.23 -15.01 -11.89
CA ALA A 212 -11.06 -15.99 -12.60
C ALA A 212 -12.32 -16.34 -11.79
N ARG A 213 -12.20 -16.58 -10.49
CA ARG A 213 -13.35 -16.86 -9.60
C ARG A 213 -14.30 -15.68 -9.48
N PHE A 214 -13.75 -14.46 -9.44
CA PHE A 214 -14.57 -13.25 -9.47
C PHE A 214 -15.38 -13.16 -10.77
N ALA A 215 -14.74 -13.40 -11.91
CA ALA A 215 -15.42 -13.39 -13.21
C ALA A 215 -16.51 -14.47 -13.33
N GLN A 216 -16.34 -15.61 -12.63
CA GLN A 216 -17.34 -16.69 -12.54
C GLN A 216 -18.46 -16.39 -11.51
N GLY A 217 -18.33 -15.32 -10.72
CA GLY A 217 -19.29 -14.97 -9.68
C GLY A 217 -19.13 -15.73 -8.37
N ASP A 218 -18.05 -16.52 -8.17
CA ASP A 218 -17.79 -17.28 -6.93
C ASP A 218 -17.33 -16.39 -5.78
N ILE A 219 -16.70 -15.26 -6.10
CA ILE A 219 -16.10 -14.30 -5.15
C ILE A 219 -16.76 -12.94 -5.34
N GLN A 220 -17.13 -12.29 -4.24
CA GLN A 220 -17.72 -10.94 -4.24
C GLN A 220 -16.69 -9.82 -4.10
N LEU A 221 -15.53 -10.13 -3.49
CA LEU A 221 -14.44 -9.16 -3.32
C LEU A 221 -13.09 -9.83 -3.60
N VAL A 222 -12.32 -9.27 -4.52
CA VAL A 222 -10.88 -9.52 -4.63
C VAL A 222 -10.15 -8.26 -4.21
N THR A 223 -9.18 -8.36 -3.30
CA THR A 223 -8.38 -7.23 -2.82
C THR A 223 -6.88 -7.56 -2.83
N GLY A 224 -6.05 -6.55 -2.67
CA GLY A 224 -4.59 -6.71 -2.64
C GLY A 224 -3.93 -6.77 -4.02
N GLY A 225 -4.62 -6.35 -5.06
CA GLY A 225 -4.07 -6.23 -6.40
C GLY A 225 -3.05 -5.10 -6.53
N GLY A 226 -2.00 -5.33 -7.31
CA GLY A 226 -0.96 -4.36 -7.61
C GLY A 226 -0.66 -4.28 -9.12
N TYR A 227 0.33 -3.45 -9.49
CA TYR A 227 0.73 -3.28 -10.90
C TYR A 227 1.11 -4.61 -11.55
N ASN A 228 1.68 -5.53 -10.78
CA ASN A 228 2.20 -6.79 -11.28
C ASN A 228 1.10 -7.75 -11.73
N ASP A 229 -0.07 -7.63 -11.15
CA ASP A 229 -1.21 -8.52 -11.37
C ASP A 229 -2.32 -7.88 -12.23
N PHE A 230 -2.20 -6.61 -12.56
CA PHE A 230 -3.24 -5.83 -13.23
C PHE A 230 -3.70 -6.44 -14.56
N ILE A 231 -2.79 -7.05 -15.31
CA ILE A 231 -3.09 -7.68 -16.60
C ILE A 231 -4.19 -8.75 -16.53
N TYR A 232 -4.33 -9.44 -15.38
CA TYR A 232 -5.33 -10.50 -15.22
C TYR A 232 -6.76 -9.95 -15.25
N THR A 233 -7.00 -8.71 -14.81
CA THR A 233 -8.32 -8.06 -14.86
C THR A 233 -8.80 -7.92 -16.31
N ARG A 234 -7.89 -7.61 -17.23
CA ARG A 234 -8.17 -7.47 -18.66
C ARG A 234 -8.36 -8.82 -19.34
N LEU A 235 -7.47 -9.78 -19.04
CA LEU A 235 -7.54 -11.14 -19.64
C LEU A 235 -8.82 -11.87 -19.24
N ALA A 236 -9.36 -11.64 -18.06
CA ALA A 236 -10.60 -12.24 -17.60
C ALA A 236 -11.86 -11.45 -18.05
N GLY A 237 -11.72 -10.36 -18.78
CA GLY A 237 -12.84 -9.55 -19.25
C GLY A 237 -13.67 -8.95 -18.11
N VAL A 238 -13.05 -8.62 -16.97
CA VAL A 238 -13.76 -8.03 -15.84
C VAL A 238 -14.39 -6.67 -16.25
N PRO A 239 -15.70 -6.48 -16.03
CA PRO A 239 -16.35 -5.22 -16.36
C PRO A 239 -15.70 -4.04 -15.64
N PRO A 240 -15.48 -2.89 -16.29
CA PRO A 240 -14.82 -1.73 -15.68
C PRO A 240 -15.49 -1.24 -14.38
N ARG A 241 -16.82 -1.37 -14.27
CA ARG A 241 -17.57 -0.99 -13.06
C ARG A 241 -17.20 -1.80 -11.81
N ASN A 242 -16.68 -3.00 -11.99
CA ASN A 242 -16.24 -3.88 -10.90
C ASN A 242 -14.79 -3.65 -10.50
N LEU A 243 -14.00 -3.01 -11.37
CA LEU A 243 -12.61 -2.69 -11.08
C LEU A 243 -12.54 -1.37 -10.30
N GLN A 244 -12.06 -1.47 -9.08
CA GLN A 244 -11.90 -0.38 -8.14
C GLN A 244 -10.40 -0.10 -7.97
N VAL A 245 -9.96 1.14 -8.23
CA VAL A 245 -8.56 1.54 -8.08
C VAL A 245 -8.45 2.54 -6.94
N ASP A 246 -7.67 2.19 -5.92
CA ASP A 246 -7.46 3.04 -4.76
C ASP A 246 -6.67 4.31 -5.11
N PRO A 247 -7.01 5.47 -4.53
CA PRO A 247 -6.24 6.70 -4.66
C PRO A 247 -4.97 6.65 -3.80
N ALA A 248 -4.26 5.52 -3.81
CA ALA A 248 -3.12 5.28 -2.94
C ALA A 248 -1.94 6.18 -3.28
N ASN A 249 -1.39 6.88 -2.29
CA ASN A 249 -0.14 7.62 -2.40
C ASN A 249 1.00 6.81 -1.79
N GLY A 250 2.23 7.00 -2.31
CA GLY A 250 3.39 6.29 -1.79
C GLY A 250 4.59 6.37 -2.71
N LEU A 251 5.48 5.40 -2.59
CA LEU A 251 6.69 5.30 -3.40
C LEU A 251 6.57 4.14 -4.38
N PHE A 252 6.63 4.46 -5.68
CA PHE A 252 6.76 3.48 -6.75
C PHE A 252 7.84 3.94 -7.72
N GLY A 253 9.01 3.27 -7.67
CA GLY A 253 10.19 3.65 -8.45
C GLY A 253 11.43 2.91 -7.99
N PHE A 254 12.61 3.36 -8.44
CA PHE A 254 13.87 2.70 -8.15
C PHE A 254 14.74 3.49 -7.18
N ARG A 255 15.31 2.79 -6.20
CA ARG A 255 16.42 3.27 -5.37
C ARG A 255 17.70 2.51 -5.68
N VAL A 256 18.85 3.08 -5.34
CA VAL A 256 20.15 2.40 -5.48
C VAL A 256 20.20 1.17 -4.57
N GLY A 257 20.72 0.07 -5.11
CA GLY A 257 20.80 -1.22 -4.44
C GLY A 257 22.17 -1.60 -3.92
N ARG A 258 23.27 -1.06 -4.51
CA ARG A 258 24.65 -1.35 -4.09
C ARG A 258 25.60 -0.17 -4.32
N ALA A 259 26.63 -0.07 -3.48
CA ALA A 259 27.60 1.02 -3.47
C ALA A 259 28.54 1.05 -4.70
N SER A 260 28.85 -0.10 -5.30
CA SER A 260 29.73 -0.20 -6.49
C SER A 260 29.01 0.00 -7.82
N SER A 261 27.80 0.52 -7.81
CA SER A 261 26.94 0.69 -8.98
C SER A 261 27.29 1.96 -9.77
N PRO A 262 27.20 1.95 -11.12
CA PRO A 262 27.12 3.18 -11.91
C PRO A 262 25.99 4.11 -11.46
N ALA A 263 24.91 3.55 -10.90
CA ALA A 263 23.79 4.32 -10.34
C ALA A 263 24.14 5.06 -9.03
N MET A 264 25.36 4.94 -8.50
CA MET A 264 25.85 5.84 -7.42
C MET A 264 26.16 7.24 -7.92
N ALA A 265 26.43 7.41 -9.21
CA ALA A 265 26.63 8.72 -9.83
C ALA A 265 25.25 9.44 -9.96
N PRO A 266 25.07 10.62 -9.37
CA PRO A 266 23.79 11.34 -9.43
C PRO A 266 23.38 11.68 -10.87
N GLU A 267 24.35 12.01 -11.74
CA GLU A 267 24.11 12.29 -13.15
C GLU A 267 23.53 11.09 -13.90
N ILE A 268 23.93 9.86 -13.58
CA ILE A 268 23.34 8.65 -14.17
C ILE A 268 21.89 8.49 -13.70
N ARG A 269 21.60 8.64 -12.40
CA ARG A 269 20.21 8.55 -11.91
C ARG A 269 19.32 9.63 -12.51
N GLN A 270 19.87 10.84 -12.64
CA GLN A 270 19.18 11.94 -13.30
C GLN A 270 18.87 11.62 -14.77
N ALA A 271 19.84 11.10 -15.52
CA ALA A 271 19.64 10.69 -16.90
C ALA A 271 18.59 9.58 -17.04
N LEU A 272 18.66 8.55 -16.17
CA LEU A 272 17.66 7.46 -16.14
C LEU A 272 16.26 8.00 -15.87
N SER A 273 16.11 8.94 -14.93
CA SER A 273 14.81 9.53 -14.58
C SER A 273 14.25 10.42 -15.69
N MET A 274 15.10 11.23 -16.35
CA MET A 274 14.72 12.09 -17.47
C MET A 274 14.24 11.31 -18.70
N ALA A 275 14.81 10.12 -18.93
CA ALA A 275 14.50 9.28 -20.08
C ALA A 275 13.17 8.50 -19.95
N LEU A 276 12.50 8.52 -18.77
CA LEU A 276 11.26 7.79 -18.57
C LEU A 276 10.04 8.59 -19.06
N ASP A 277 9.36 8.06 -20.07
CA ASP A 277 7.99 8.41 -20.44
C ASP A 277 7.03 7.63 -19.53
N ARG A 278 6.60 8.25 -18.46
CA ARG A 278 5.81 7.62 -17.39
C ARG A 278 4.38 7.31 -17.80
N ASP A 279 3.81 8.10 -18.69
CA ASP A 279 2.48 7.84 -19.26
C ASP A 279 2.52 6.61 -20.17
N ALA A 280 3.56 6.51 -21.01
CA ALA A 280 3.78 5.33 -21.85
C ALA A 280 4.00 4.04 -21.03
N LEU A 281 4.59 4.13 -19.82
CA LEU A 281 4.72 2.98 -18.90
C LEU A 281 3.35 2.51 -18.41
N GLY A 282 2.48 3.43 -18.00
CA GLY A 282 1.10 3.12 -17.61
C GLY A 282 0.29 2.52 -18.75
N ALA A 283 0.42 3.10 -19.95
CA ALA A 283 -0.22 2.60 -21.17
C ALA A 283 0.25 1.18 -21.52
N ALA A 284 1.54 0.88 -21.37
CA ALA A 284 2.08 -0.46 -21.61
C ALA A 284 1.47 -1.52 -20.66
N LEU A 285 1.26 -1.17 -19.40
CA LEU A 285 0.55 -2.01 -18.43
C LEU A 285 -0.97 -2.09 -18.73
N GLY A 286 -1.51 -1.14 -19.52
CA GLY A 286 -2.94 -0.96 -19.71
C GLY A 286 -3.66 -0.60 -18.41
N ALA A 287 -2.96 0.07 -17.52
CA ALA A 287 -3.43 0.34 -16.17
C ALA A 287 -4.32 1.59 -16.14
N THR A 288 -5.62 1.39 -15.94
CA THR A 288 -6.53 2.48 -15.55
C THR A 288 -6.16 2.95 -14.14
N GLY A 289 -6.25 4.26 -13.90
CA GLY A 289 -5.86 4.84 -12.60
C GLY A 289 -4.34 4.96 -12.40
N TRP A 290 -3.53 4.76 -13.44
CA TRP A 290 -2.10 5.05 -13.39
C TRP A 290 -1.86 6.54 -13.15
N ARG A 291 -1.07 6.87 -12.14
CA ARG A 291 -0.72 8.25 -11.77
C ARG A 291 0.79 8.43 -11.81
N PRO A 292 1.36 9.04 -12.87
CA PRO A 292 2.78 9.30 -12.98
C PRO A 292 3.33 10.10 -11.80
N ALA A 293 4.55 9.76 -11.34
CA ALA A 293 5.27 10.51 -10.31
C ALA A 293 6.65 10.90 -10.83
N GLN A 294 7.05 12.14 -10.60
CA GLN A 294 8.32 12.70 -11.05
C GLN A 294 9.19 13.20 -9.89
N ALA A 295 8.67 13.22 -8.69
CA ALA A 295 9.33 13.66 -7.46
C ALA A 295 9.08 12.65 -6.33
N ILE A 296 9.80 12.79 -5.21
CA ILE A 296 9.65 11.93 -4.03
C ILE A 296 8.30 12.17 -3.36
N LEU A 297 7.96 13.44 -3.12
CA LEU A 297 6.72 13.81 -2.45
C LEU A 297 5.58 13.90 -3.47
N PRO A 298 4.43 13.26 -3.21
CA PRO A 298 3.25 13.43 -4.03
C PRO A 298 2.63 14.81 -3.82
N PRO A 299 1.84 15.31 -4.77
CA PRO A 299 1.06 16.52 -4.55
C PRO A 299 -0.02 16.28 -3.48
N GLY A 300 -0.40 17.34 -2.76
CA GLY A 300 -1.52 17.33 -1.82
C GLY A 300 -1.16 16.93 -0.38
N LEU A 301 0.11 16.79 -0.05
CA LEU A 301 0.54 16.68 1.35
C LEU A 301 0.28 17.99 2.08
N THR A 302 -0.21 17.91 3.31
CA THR A 302 -0.64 19.07 4.11
C THR A 302 0.52 19.76 4.84
N ASP A 303 1.64 19.05 5.01
CA ASP A 303 2.82 19.50 5.73
C ASP A 303 3.97 19.95 4.80
N VAL A 304 3.65 20.29 3.54
CA VAL A 304 4.61 20.75 2.52
C VAL A 304 4.18 22.13 2.02
N ALA A 305 5.10 23.10 2.05
CA ALA A 305 4.80 24.50 1.69
C ALA A 305 4.50 24.69 0.20
N ALA A 306 5.05 23.86 -0.69
CA ALA A 306 4.86 23.95 -2.13
C ALA A 306 4.87 22.56 -2.77
N PRO A 307 4.17 22.37 -3.91
CA PRO A 307 4.23 21.10 -4.63
C PRO A 307 5.66 20.76 -5.05
N SER A 308 6.02 19.52 -4.82
CA SER A 308 7.27 18.92 -5.25
C SER A 308 7.43 18.98 -6.77
N ARG A 309 8.61 19.29 -7.23
CA ARG A 309 8.94 19.35 -8.65
C ARG A 309 10.12 18.44 -8.97
N PRO A 310 10.17 17.83 -10.16
CA PRO A 310 11.34 17.08 -10.57
C PRO A 310 12.56 18.00 -10.66
N PHE A 311 13.75 17.48 -10.35
CA PHE A 311 15.01 18.26 -10.34
C PHE A 311 15.28 18.97 -11.69
N TRP A 312 14.77 18.43 -12.80
CA TRP A 312 14.95 19.03 -14.13
C TRP A 312 13.92 20.12 -14.46
N ALA A 313 12.89 20.35 -13.63
CA ALA A 313 11.78 21.24 -13.95
C ALA A 313 12.25 22.65 -14.33
N GLN A 314 13.22 23.19 -13.61
CA GLN A 314 13.78 24.53 -13.89
C GLN A 314 14.55 24.55 -15.21
N ALA A 315 15.38 23.53 -15.48
CA ALA A 315 16.19 23.46 -16.70
C ALA A 315 15.35 23.39 -17.98
N PHE A 316 14.14 22.85 -17.89
CA PHE A 316 13.22 22.71 -19.03
C PHE A 316 11.98 23.62 -18.94
N ALA A 317 11.91 24.54 -17.98
CA ALA A 317 10.77 25.44 -17.77
C ALA A 317 10.49 26.34 -19.01
N ASN A 318 11.52 26.69 -19.76
CA ASN A 318 11.43 27.57 -20.93
C ASN A 318 11.41 26.82 -22.27
N VAL A 319 11.33 25.49 -22.26
CA VAL A 319 11.20 24.72 -23.50
C VAL A 319 9.82 24.98 -24.08
N ARG A 320 9.76 25.81 -25.13
CA ARG A 320 8.52 26.08 -25.85
C ARG A 320 8.19 24.90 -26.76
N GLY A 321 6.93 24.52 -26.79
CA GLY A 321 6.43 23.44 -27.63
C GLY A 321 5.47 22.51 -26.87
N SER A 322 5.13 21.40 -27.53
CA SER A 322 4.29 20.36 -26.91
C SER A 322 5.05 19.61 -25.80
N ASP A 323 4.33 18.95 -24.90
CA ASP A 323 4.90 18.07 -23.86
C ASP A 323 5.83 17.01 -24.48
N ARG A 324 5.56 16.58 -25.70
CA ARG A 324 6.40 15.66 -26.46
C ARG A 324 7.76 16.27 -26.79
N GLN A 325 7.82 17.53 -27.24
CA GLN A 325 9.09 18.21 -27.53
C GLN A 325 9.91 18.42 -26.26
N ALA A 326 9.27 18.75 -25.16
CA ALA A 326 9.92 18.85 -23.86
C ALA A 326 10.52 17.50 -23.42
N PHE A 327 9.80 16.41 -23.63
CA PHE A 327 10.30 15.06 -23.37
C PHE A 327 11.50 14.69 -24.25
N ASP A 328 11.40 14.92 -25.56
CA ASP A 328 12.50 14.62 -26.50
C ASP A 328 13.77 15.41 -26.14
N SER A 329 13.65 16.66 -25.72
CA SER A 329 14.76 17.49 -25.23
C SER A 329 15.40 16.92 -23.97
N ARG A 330 14.61 16.38 -23.02
CA ARG A 330 15.11 15.68 -21.83
C ARG A 330 15.88 14.41 -22.20
N VAL A 331 15.34 13.61 -23.13
CA VAL A 331 15.99 12.37 -23.61
C VAL A 331 17.34 12.68 -24.27
N GLN A 332 17.42 13.74 -25.10
CA GLN A 332 18.68 14.18 -25.71
C GLN A 332 19.70 14.61 -24.65
N THR A 333 19.26 15.35 -23.63
CA THR A 333 20.10 15.75 -22.51
C THR A 333 20.59 14.54 -21.71
N ALA A 334 19.71 13.60 -21.42
CA ALA A 334 20.04 12.34 -20.74
C ALA A 334 21.10 11.54 -21.52
N ARG A 335 20.91 11.41 -22.85
CA ARG A 335 21.91 10.74 -23.72
C ARG A 335 23.27 11.40 -23.67
N ARG A 336 23.34 12.73 -23.67
CA ARG A 336 24.60 13.48 -23.56
C ARG A 336 25.27 13.22 -22.21
N ILE A 337 24.50 13.26 -21.11
CA ILE A 337 25.02 12.97 -19.75
C ILE A 337 25.64 11.57 -19.69
N VAL A 338 24.92 10.55 -20.16
CA VAL A 338 25.40 9.16 -20.19
C VAL A 338 26.67 9.05 -21.05
N GLY A 339 26.72 9.74 -22.20
CA GLY A 339 27.88 9.76 -23.09
C GLY A 339 29.13 10.37 -22.42
N ILE A 340 28.97 11.49 -21.72
CA ILE A 340 30.08 12.15 -20.98
C ILE A 340 30.56 11.23 -19.85
N TRP A 341 29.63 10.70 -19.04
CA TRP A 341 30.00 9.80 -17.94
C TRP A 341 30.77 8.57 -18.43
N ARG A 342 30.29 7.95 -19.51
CA ARG A 342 30.97 6.81 -20.13
C ARG A 342 32.37 7.12 -20.61
N ALA A 343 32.60 8.26 -21.28
CA ALA A 343 33.91 8.70 -21.73
C ALA A 343 34.88 8.89 -20.55
N GLN A 344 34.40 9.38 -19.41
CA GLN A 344 35.22 9.58 -18.21
C GLN A 344 35.55 8.27 -17.48
N HIS A 345 34.75 7.21 -17.65
CA HIS A 345 34.93 5.92 -16.98
C HIS A 345 35.46 4.80 -17.90
N GLY A 346 35.98 5.16 -19.08
CA GLY A 346 36.77 4.27 -19.95
C GLY A 346 35.96 3.17 -20.68
N GLY A 347 34.65 3.41 -20.97
CA GLY A 347 33.83 2.41 -21.62
C GLY A 347 33.41 2.74 -23.05
N ASP A 348 33.64 1.83 -24.02
CA ASP A 348 33.11 1.94 -25.39
C ASP A 348 31.69 1.38 -25.56
N GLY A 349 31.24 0.56 -24.61
CA GLY A 349 29.90 -0.06 -24.61
C GLY A 349 28.83 0.72 -23.83
N PRO A 350 27.60 0.24 -23.80
CA PRO A 350 26.53 0.83 -23.00
C PRO A 350 26.82 0.70 -21.49
N VAL A 351 26.32 1.64 -20.70
CA VAL A 351 26.35 1.55 -19.23
C VAL A 351 25.44 0.41 -18.81
N ARG A 352 25.97 -0.59 -18.11
CA ARG A 352 25.23 -1.76 -17.67
C ARG A 352 24.63 -1.54 -16.29
N ILE A 353 23.31 -1.83 -16.14
CA ILE A 353 22.57 -1.66 -14.88
C ILE A 353 21.71 -2.89 -14.62
N ALA A 354 21.93 -3.56 -13.50
CA ALA A 354 21.08 -4.63 -13.00
C ALA A 354 19.90 -4.06 -12.17
N VAL A 355 18.68 -4.45 -12.50
CA VAL A 355 17.45 -3.93 -11.89
C VAL A 355 16.68 -5.04 -11.19
N ALA A 356 16.62 -5.00 -9.86
CA ALA A 356 15.86 -5.97 -9.08
C ALA A 356 14.36 -5.61 -9.07
N MET A 357 13.55 -6.53 -9.58
CA MET A 357 12.09 -6.41 -9.61
C MET A 357 11.43 -7.73 -9.21
N PRO A 358 10.20 -7.70 -8.66
CA PRO A 358 9.43 -8.92 -8.43
C PRO A 358 9.23 -9.72 -9.72
N GLU A 359 9.05 -11.03 -9.58
CA GLU A 359 8.59 -11.88 -10.69
C GLU A 359 7.11 -11.58 -10.98
N GLY A 360 6.73 -11.73 -12.25
CA GLY A 360 5.34 -11.62 -12.68
C GLY A 360 5.17 -10.83 -13.97
N PRO A 361 3.96 -10.87 -14.55
CA PRO A 361 3.68 -10.32 -15.86
C PRO A 361 3.79 -8.80 -15.92
N GLY A 362 3.30 -8.08 -14.91
CA GLY A 362 3.40 -6.63 -14.86
C GLY A 362 4.84 -6.14 -14.78
N SER A 363 5.69 -6.83 -13.99
CA SER A 363 7.13 -6.55 -13.94
C SER A 363 7.82 -6.81 -15.28
N ALA A 364 7.44 -7.86 -16.01
CA ALA A 364 8.00 -8.15 -17.32
C ALA A 364 7.63 -7.04 -18.35
N ILE A 365 6.37 -6.62 -18.37
CA ILE A 365 5.88 -5.56 -19.26
C ILE A 365 6.55 -4.22 -18.93
N LEU A 366 6.54 -3.84 -17.65
CA LEU A 366 7.11 -2.58 -17.18
C LEU A 366 8.61 -2.52 -17.48
N PHE A 367 9.34 -3.59 -17.16
CA PHE A 367 10.78 -3.66 -17.42
C PHE A 367 11.11 -3.58 -18.91
N ALA A 368 10.37 -4.27 -19.78
CA ALA A 368 10.59 -4.20 -21.22
C ALA A 368 10.42 -2.78 -21.77
N ALA A 369 9.43 -2.04 -21.28
CA ALA A 369 9.21 -0.64 -21.65
C ALA A 369 10.33 0.27 -21.12
N ILE A 370 10.75 0.11 -19.87
CA ILE A 370 11.85 0.87 -19.25
C ILE A 370 13.18 0.57 -19.97
N ARG A 371 13.49 -0.69 -20.21
CA ARG A 371 14.73 -1.11 -20.91
C ARG A 371 14.84 -0.43 -22.28
N ARG A 372 13.75 -0.38 -23.05
CA ARG A 372 13.74 0.28 -24.36
C ARG A 372 14.06 1.78 -24.25
N GLN A 373 13.49 2.47 -23.25
CA GLN A 373 13.71 3.90 -23.01
C GLN A 373 15.13 4.18 -22.55
N TRP A 374 15.70 3.37 -21.65
CA TRP A 374 17.07 3.51 -21.19
C TRP A 374 18.11 3.12 -22.26
N TRP A 375 17.78 2.13 -23.08
CA TRP A 375 18.62 1.80 -24.24
C TRP A 375 18.80 3.01 -25.19
N ALA A 376 17.75 3.80 -25.38
CA ALA A 376 17.79 5.00 -26.22
C ALA A 376 18.78 6.07 -25.74
N ILE A 377 19.22 6.02 -24.48
CA ILE A 377 20.21 6.94 -23.91
C ILE A 377 21.58 6.27 -23.68
N GLY A 378 21.78 5.03 -24.14
CA GLY A 378 23.05 4.30 -24.02
C GLY A 378 23.21 3.51 -22.72
N VAL A 379 22.08 3.09 -22.10
CA VAL A 379 22.08 2.25 -20.89
C VAL A 379 21.46 0.89 -21.21
N ASP A 380 22.20 -0.20 -20.96
CA ASP A 380 21.71 -1.58 -21.08
C ASP A 380 21.30 -2.10 -19.70
N ALA A 381 19.98 -2.18 -19.50
CA ALA A 381 19.40 -2.68 -18.27
C ALA A 381 19.10 -4.19 -18.36
N THR A 382 19.40 -4.93 -17.28
CA THR A 382 19.04 -6.33 -17.11
C THR A 382 18.18 -6.51 -15.86
N ARG A 383 17.08 -7.28 -15.97
CA ARG A 383 16.23 -7.60 -14.82
C ARG A 383 16.81 -8.78 -14.06
N VAL A 384 16.86 -8.64 -12.73
CA VAL A 384 17.26 -9.69 -11.80
C VAL A 384 16.16 -9.92 -10.75
N GLY A 385 16.24 -11.00 -10.02
CA GLY A 385 15.28 -11.34 -8.98
C GLY A 385 15.26 -10.33 -7.81
N PRO A 386 14.19 -10.27 -7.02
CA PRO A 386 14.00 -9.24 -6.00
C PRO A 386 15.00 -9.32 -4.84
N ARG A 387 15.75 -10.43 -4.71
CA ARG A 387 16.78 -10.63 -3.68
C ARG A 387 18.20 -10.65 -4.23
N ASP A 388 18.34 -10.61 -5.53
CA ASP A 388 19.65 -10.66 -6.17
C ASP A 388 20.41 -9.33 -5.98
N ALA A 389 21.73 -9.38 -6.15
CA ALA A 389 22.55 -8.19 -6.19
C ALA A 389 22.13 -7.32 -7.38
N ALA A 390 21.83 -6.05 -7.14
CA ALA A 390 21.31 -5.15 -8.15
C ALA A 390 21.80 -3.72 -7.94
N ASP A 391 21.94 -3.00 -9.05
CA ASP A 391 22.29 -1.57 -9.06
C ASP A 391 21.10 -0.72 -8.64
N LEU A 392 19.93 -1.09 -9.13
CA LEU A 392 18.65 -0.46 -8.79
C LEU A 392 17.67 -1.50 -8.25
N ARG A 393 16.84 -1.10 -7.30
CA ARG A 393 15.83 -1.96 -6.69
C ARG A 393 14.49 -1.24 -6.67
N LEU A 394 13.45 -1.91 -7.17
CA LEU A 394 12.10 -1.37 -7.14
C LEU A 394 11.58 -1.26 -5.70
N ILE A 395 11.04 -0.10 -5.37
CA ILE A 395 10.16 0.14 -4.22
C ILE A 395 8.73 0.19 -4.75
N ASP A 396 7.80 -0.43 -4.05
CA ASP A 396 6.35 -0.40 -4.29
C ASP A 396 5.61 -0.40 -2.94
N GLU A 397 5.56 0.76 -2.31
CA GLU A 397 5.05 0.92 -0.95
C GLU A 397 3.98 2.01 -0.89
N VAL A 398 2.87 1.75 -0.20
CA VAL A 398 1.83 2.73 0.10
C VAL A 398 2.17 3.45 1.41
N ALA A 399 2.05 4.77 1.41
CA ALA A 399 2.29 5.58 2.59
C ALA A 399 1.24 5.31 3.69
N PRO A 400 1.65 5.21 4.95
CA PRO A 400 0.72 4.99 6.07
C PRO A 400 -0.14 6.22 6.36
N ALA A 401 0.34 7.40 6.00
CA ALA A 401 -0.30 8.68 6.27
C ALA A 401 0.11 9.73 5.21
N ASP A 402 -0.54 10.90 5.21
CA ASP A 402 -0.29 11.97 4.25
C ASP A 402 0.70 13.00 4.81
N GLN A 403 1.83 12.54 5.35
CA GLN A 403 2.93 13.35 5.85
C GLN A 403 4.22 13.06 5.08
N ALA A 404 5.02 14.12 4.88
CA ALA A 404 6.29 14.07 4.16
C ALA A 404 7.35 13.20 4.86
N ASP A 405 7.32 13.10 6.18
CA ASP A 405 8.28 12.36 7.01
C ASP A 405 8.51 10.94 6.51
N TRP A 406 7.41 10.24 6.22
CA TRP A 406 7.50 8.85 5.77
C TRP A 406 8.26 8.72 4.45
N TYR A 407 7.99 9.61 3.48
CA TYR A 407 8.65 9.59 2.18
C TYR A 407 10.14 9.91 2.30
N LEU A 408 10.47 10.96 3.02
CA LEU A 408 11.85 11.46 3.17
C LEU A 408 12.70 10.49 3.98
N ALA A 409 12.15 9.85 5.01
CA ALA A 409 12.85 8.87 5.84
C ALA A 409 13.41 7.65 5.06
N HIS A 410 12.92 7.39 3.85
CA HIS A 410 13.47 6.35 2.97
C HIS A 410 14.84 6.70 2.37
N PHE A 411 15.21 7.98 2.36
CA PHE A 411 16.36 8.51 1.65
C PHE A 411 17.37 9.22 2.55
N LEU A 412 17.20 9.08 3.86
CA LEU A 412 18.20 9.50 4.86
C LEU A 412 19.48 8.66 4.71
N CYS A 413 20.60 9.18 5.21
CA CYS A 413 21.89 8.54 5.09
C CYS A 413 21.88 7.14 5.70
N ALA A 414 22.37 6.20 4.88
CA ALA A 414 22.60 4.83 5.27
C ALA A 414 23.77 4.29 4.44
N GLU A 415 24.52 3.36 5.01
CA GLU A 415 25.68 2.77 4.36
C GLU A 415 25.37 2.25 2.94
N GLY A 416 26.23 2.57 2.00
CA GLY A 416 26.14 2.13 0.61
C GLY A 416 25.03 2.76 -0.23
N ARG A 417 24.44 3.88 0.23
CA ARG A 417 23.39 4.59 -0.51
C ARG A 417 23.75 6.05 -0.78
N PRO A 418 23.25 6.64 -1.88
CA PRO A 418 23.32 8.08 -2.05
C PRO A 418 22.57 8.80 -0.93
N CYS A 419 23.23 9.78 -0.32
CA CYS A 419 22.60 10.56 0.74
C CYS A 419 23.18 11.99 0.83
N SER A 420 22.56 12.83 1.64
CA SER A 420 23.03 14.17 2.00
C SER A 420 22.89 14.37 3.49
N GLU A 421 24.03 14.55 4.19
CA GLU A 421 24.03 14.86 5.62
C GLU A 421 23.32 16.18 5.92
N GLU A 422 23.35 17.14 5.00
CA GLU A 422 22.64 18.40 5.14
C GLU A 422 21.11 18.18 5.04
N ALA A 423 20.65 17.21 4.23
CA ALA A 423 19.25 16.82 4.19
C ALA A 423 18.84 16.15 5.51
N ASP A 424 19.66 15.27 6.07
CA ASP A 424 19.42 14.62 7.35
C ASP A 424 19.30 15.65 8.50
N LYS A 425 20.24 16.61 8.58
CA LYS A 425 20.19 17.69 9.57
C LYS A 425 18.93 18.55 9.44
N ALA A 426 18.56 18.90 8.20
CA ALA A 426 17.30 19.65 7.96
C ALA A 426 16.06 18.82 8.32
N PHE A 427 16.09 17.52 8.08
CA PHE A 427 15.00 16.62 8.46
C PHE A 427 14.85 16.51 9.98
N ASP A 428 15.93 16.40 10.73
CA ASP A 428 15.88 16.39 12.21
C ASP A 428 15.34 17.71 12.76
N LEU A 429 15.74 18.85 12.17
CA LEU A 429 15.19 20.15 12.53
C LEU A 429 13.69 20.26 12.20
N ALA A 430 13.27 19.73 11.04
CA ALA A 430 11.86 19.71 10.66
C ALA A 430 11.02 18.88 11.65
N ARG A 431 11.54 17.75 12.10
CA ARG A 431 10.88 16.88 13.09
C ARG A 431 10.79 17.52 14.48
N ALA A 432 11.78 18.32 14.85
CA ALA A 432 11.79 19.04 16.13
C ALA A 432 10.96 20.32 16.10
N ALA A 433 10.58 20.84 14.92
CA ALA A 433 9.83 22.08 14.79
C ALA A 433 8.38 21.91 15.26
N THR A 434 7.95 22.74 16.20
CA THR A 434 6.57 22.79 16.71
C THR A 434 5.69 23.76 15.89
N ASP A 435 6.29 24.77 15.25
CA ASP A 435 5.59 25.66 14.34
C ASP A 435 5.37 25.00 12.97
N PRO A 436 4.11 24.84 12.51
CA PRO A 436 3.80 24.18 11.23
C PRO A 436 4.41 24.86 10.01
N ALA A 437 4.48 26.21 9.98
CA ALA A 437 5.03 26.94 8.86
C ALA A 437 6.56 26.73 8.76
N ARG A 438 7.26 26.79 9.88
CA ARG A 438 8.70 26.47 9.96
C ARG A 438 8.97 25.02 9.56
N ARG A 439 8.15 24.08 10.03
CA ARG A 439 8.26 22.67 9.67
C ARG A 439 8.12 22.48 8.15
N ALA A 440 7.08 23.04 7.54
CA ALA A 440 6.83 22.95 6.10
C ALA A 440 7.98 23.54 5.27
N HIS A 441 8.58 24.65 5.73
CA HIS A 441 9.76 25.24 5.09
C HIS A 441 10.97 24.29 5.16
N LEU A 442 11.27 23.73 6.32
CA LEU A 442 12.38 22.80 6.51
C LEU A 442 12.19 21.51 5.68
N ILE A 443 10.97 20.98 5.58
CA ILE A 443 10.64 19.85 4.70
C ILE A 443 10.96 20.20 3.24
N GLY A 444 10.62 21.41 2.79
CA GLY A 444 10.98 21.89 1.45
C GLY A 444 12.49 21.92 1.21
N GLU A 445 13.27 22.32 2.23
CA GLU A 445 14.74 22.27 2.15
C GLU A 445 15.27 20.83 2.03
N VAL A 446 14.73 19.89 2.82
CA VAL A 446 15.11 18.47 2.74
C VAL A 446 14.86 17.95 1.34
N GLU A 447 13.65 18.20 0.80
CA GLU A 447 13.29 17.74 -0.54
C GLU A 447 14.22 18.32 -1.61
N GLN A 448 14.53 19.62 -1.55
CA GLN A 448 15.41 20.26 -2.51
C GLN A 448 16.82 19.64 -2.49
N ARG A 449 17.38 19.36 -1.31
CA ARG A 449 18.69 18.68 -1.16
C ARG A 449 18.65 17.25 -1.69
N LEU A 450 17.60 16.51 -1.39
CA LEU A 450 17.40 15.16 -1.94
C LEU A 450 17.20 15.18 -3.46
N ALA A 451 16.45 16.15 -4.00
CA ALA A 451 16.26 16.27 -5.44
C ALA A 451 17.60 16.49 -6.17
N ALA A 452 18.53 17.24 -5.58
CA ALA A 452 19.86 17.50 -6.16
C ALA A 452 20.69 16.22 -6.33
N ILE A 453 20.62 15.29 -5.37
CA ILE A 453 21.33 14.01 -5.42
C ILE A 453 20.53 12.89 -6.08
N ALA A 454 19.25 13.10 -6.36
CA ALA A 454 18.33 12.16 -7.00
C ALA A 454 18.42 10.72 -6.43
N PRO A 455 18.20 10.47 -5.12
CA PRO A 455 18.41 9.15 -4.49
C PRO A 455 17.36 8.13 -4.94
N PHE A 456 16.33 8.61 -5.61
CA PHE A 456 15.18 7.86 -6.09
C PHE A 456 14.83 8.23 -7.53
N ILE A 457 14.44 7.24 -8.32
CA ILE A 457 13.91 7.42 -9.68
C ILE A 457 12.41 7.11 -9.61
N PRO A 458 11.55 8.12 -9.39
CA PRO A 458 10.11 7.92 -9.30
C PRO A 458 9.53 7.52 -10.65
N ILE A 459 8.53 6.63 -10.62
CA ILE A 459 7.81 6.16 -11.80
C ILE A 459 6.35 6.60 -11.74
N ALA A 460 5.64 6.22 -10.67
CA ALA A 460 4.23 6.52 -10.48
C ALA A 460 3.88 6.49 -8.98
N GLN A 461 2.62 6.79 -8.66
CA GLN A 461 2.04 6.38 -7.38
C GLN A 461 1.78 4.86 -7.40
N PRO A 462 1.81 4.17 -6.24
CA PRO A 462 1.54 2.75 -6.17
C PRO A 462 0.16 2.41 -6.75
N LEU A 463 0.11 1.55 -7.75
CA LEU A 463 -1.16 1.06 -8.29
C LEU A 463 -1.71 -0.01 -7.35
N ARG A 464 -2.86 0.26 -6.75
CA ARG A 464 -3.61 -0.69 -5.90
C ARG A 464 -5.02 -0.83 -6.43
N TRP A 465 -5.50 -2.05 -6.54
CA TRP A 465 -6.82 -2.31 -7.09
C TRP A 465 -7.53 -3.47 -6.38
N SER A 466 -8.83 -3.44 -6.47
CA SER A 466 -9.75 -4.46 -5.99
C SER A 466 -10.81 -4.75 -7.06
N LEU A 467 -11.43 -5.91 -6.98
CA LEU A 467 -12.65 -6.22 -7.75
C LEU A 467 -13.78 -6.36 -6.74
N ALA A 468 -14.81 -5.55 -6.91
CA ALA A 468 -15.99 -5.59 -6.05
C ALA A 468 -17.25 -5.89 -6.85
N ALA A 469 -18.07 -6.82 -6.35
CA ALA A 469 -19.39 -7.08 -6.91
C ALA A 469 -20.30 -5.85 -6.69
N PRO A 470 -21.22 -5.55 -7.62
CA PRO A 470 -22.04 -4.34 -7.54
C PRO A 470 -22.96 -4.27 -6.32
N ASP A 471 -23.33 -5.43 -5.78
CA ASP A 471 -24.19 -5.62 -4.62
C ASP A 471 -23.43 -5.68 -3.29
N LEU A 472 -22.09 -5.67 -3.33
CA LEU A 472 -21.27 -5.70 -2.12
C LEU A 472 -21.30 -4.36 -1.39
N THR A 473 -21.75 -4.39 -0.14
CA THR A 473 -21.75 -3.23 0.75
C THR A 473 -20.52 -3.22 1.67
N GLY A 474 -20.20 -2.06 2.25
CA GLY A 474 -19.11 -1.91 3.23
C GLY A 474 -17.71 -1.88 2.67
N PHE A 475 -17.52 -2.06 1.35
CA PHE A 475 -16.25 -1.81 0.68
C PHE A 475 -16.14 -0.34 0.30
N GLN A 476 -14.98 0.28 0.55
CA GLN A 476 -14.67 1.67 0.17
C GLN A 476 -13.25 1.78 -0.37
N LEU A 477 -13.07 2.61 -1.39
CA LEU A 477 -11.76 3.03 -1.86
C LEU A 477 -11.10 3.94 -0.83
N ASN A 478 -9.80 3.77 -0.62
CA ASN A 478 -9.08 4.63 0.32
C ASN A 478 -7.60 4.80 -0.02
N ALA A 479 -7.00 5.88 0.50
CA ALA A 479 -5.62 6.26 0.19
C ALA A 479 -4.56 5.31 0.77
N ARG A 480 -4.95 4.36 1.63
CA ARG A 480 -4.02 3.37 2.23
C ARG A 480 -4.14 2.00 1.58
N ALA A 481 -5.12 1.80 0.69
CA ALA A 481 -5.43 0.52 0.07
C ALA A 481 -5.55 -0.63 1.10
N VAL A 482 -6.14 -0.31 2.25
CA VAL A 482 -6.41 -1.25 3.35
C VAL A 482 -7.92 -1.40 3.46
N HIS A 483 -8.41 -2.62 3.30
CA HIS A 483 -9.84 -2.91 3.28
C HIS A 483 -10.20 -3.85 4.44
N PRO A 484 -10.65 -3.29 5.58
CA PRO A 484 -11.12 -4.08 6.72
C PRO A 484 -12.28 -4.98 6.33
N LEU A 485 -12.31 -6.20 6.87
CA LEU A 485 -13.33 -7.18 6.49
C LEU A 485 -14.66 -7.00 7.24
N ALA A 486 -14.62 -6.50 8.47
CA ALA A 486 -15.83 -6.37 9.29
C ALA A 486 -16.95 -5.53 8.66
N PRO A 487 -16.66 -4.37 8.00
CA PRO A 487 -17.68 -3.57 7.34
C PRO A 487 -18.46 -4.31 6.25
N LEU A 488 -17.86 -5.37 5.64
CA LEU A 488 -18.52 -6.16 4.60
C LEU A 488 -19.73 -6.94 5.10
N LEU A 489 -19.83 -7.14 6.40
CA LEU A 489 -21.01 -7.75 7.03
C LEU A 489 -22.15 -6.75 7.28
N GLY A 490 -21.93 -5.45 6.96
CA GLY A 490 -22.86 -4.38 7.29
C GLY A 490 -22.77 -3.96 8.77
N ASN A 491 -23.49 -2.90 9.12
CA ASN A 491 -23.50 -2.38 10.48
C ASN A 491 -24.47 -3.16 11.38
N GLN A 492 -24.09 -3.36 12.64
CA GLN A 492 -24.96 -3.89 13.68
C GLN A 492 -26.19 -3.00 13.92
N ASN A 493 -26.07 -1.71 13.67
CA ASN A 493 -27.09 -0.68 13.97
C ASN A 493 -28.02 -0.33 12.78
N GLY A 494 -27.93 -1.04 11.65
CA GLY A 494 -28.89 -0.91 10.54
C GLY A 494 -29.02 0.51 9.93
N ARG A 495 -27.94 1.32 9.92
CA ARG A 495 -27.86 2.59 9.20
C ARG A 495 -27.01 2.49 7.94
#